data_dbbefb98e325e585fda5bfda8df889b6
#
_entry.id   dbbefb98e325e585fda5bfda8df889b6
#
_cell.length_a   1.000
_cell.length_b   1.000
_cell.length_c   1.000
_cell.angle_alpha   90.00
_cell.angle_beta   90.00
_cell.angle_gamma   90.00
#
_symmetry.space_group_name_H-M   'P 1'
#
loop_
_entity.id
_entity.type
_entity.pdbx_description
1 polymer ?
#
loop_
_entity_poly.entity_id
_entity_poly.type
_entity_poly.pdbx_seq_one_letter_code
_entity_poly.pdbx_strand_id
1 'polypeptide(L)'
;SCAPHSSLLTNKGIPSVKGKINKLIAESDQSVSIGIKVISVEDDRTLYELNSNKLFMPASNNKLYTCAAALHYLGRDHIFKTTILKSNNDLVLKGGGDPDFSIEQLDSLARTTAEIVEDVNTLYLDATLLDSMQYGNGWMWDEGSWWYAAPIGALSVNDNCIDFHVKPGKLGQPAIIDHFPKTEYIS
;
A
#
# COMPACT_ATOMS: atom_id res chain seq x y z
N SER A 1 -31.13 -13.30 -0.54
CA SER A 1 -31.59 -14.21 -1.60
C SER A 1 -30.61 -14.05 -2.79
N CYS A 2 -29.57 -14.88 -2.83
CA CYS A 2 -28.67 -14.97 -3.98
C CYS A 2 -29.41 -15.69 -5.13
N ALA A 3 -29.56 -15.02 -6.25
CA ALA A 3 -30.04 -15.66 -7.46
C ALA A 3 -29.03 -16.69 -7.96
N PRO A 4 -29.42 -17.86 -8.45
CA PRO A 4 -28.50 -18.88 -8.88
C PRO A 4 -27.74 -18.45 -10.14
N HIS A 5 -26.43 -18.44 -10.07
CA HIS A 5 -25.50 -18.18 -11.18
C HIS A 5 -25.50 -19.25 -12.29
N SER A 6 -26.48 -20.13 -12.33
CA SER A 6 -26.51 -21.28 -13.26
C SER A 6 -26.72 -20.94 -14.73
N SER A 7 -27.18 -19.72 -15.07
CA SER A 7 -27.49 -19.37 -16.47
C SER A 7 -26.27 -18.94 -17.32
N LEU A 8 -25.13 -18.61 -16.69
CA LEU A 8 -23.88 -18.25 -17.38
C LEU A 8 -23.05 -19.46 -17.79
N LEU A 9 -23.29 -20.62 -17.20
CA LEU A 9 -22.49 -21.83 -17.38
C LEU A 9 -23.04 -22.82 -18.41
N THR A 10 -24.19 -22.53 -19.05
CA THR A 10 -24.66 -23.34 -20.17
C THR A 10 -23.80 -23.07 -21.41
N ASN A 11 -23.42 -24.12 -22.13
CA ASN A 11 -22.65 -24.02 -23.38
C ASN A 11 -23.20 -23.01 -24.40
N LYS A 12 -24.46 -22.62 -24.26
CA LYS A 12 -25.15 -21.62 -25.13
C LYS A 12 -24.77 -20.17 -24.71
N GLY A 13 -24.44 -19.91 -23.45
CA GLY A 13 -24.10 -18.56 -22.96
C GLY A 13 -22.67 -18.13 -23.27
N ILE A 14 -21.71 -19.07 -23.29
CA ILE A 14 -20.29 -18.79 -23.50
C ILE A 14 -20.00 -18.16 -24.86
N PRO A 15 -20.52 -18.67 -26.01
CA PRO A 15 -20.27 -18.00 -27.29
C PRO A 15 -20.82 -16.58 -27.34
N SER A 16 -21.96 -16.31 -26.69
CA SER A 16 -22.53 -14.96 -26.60
C SER A 16 -21.64 -14.01 -25.80
N VAL A 17 -21.06 -14.48 -24.69
CA VAL A 17 -20.11 -13.70 -23.87
C VAL A 17 -18.84 -13.41 -24.66
N LYS A 18 -18.27 -14.41 -25.33
CA LYS A 18 -17.11 -14.23 -26.21
C LYS A 18 -17.36 -13.18 -27.29
N GLY A 19 -18.50 -13.26 -27.95
CA GLY A 19 -18.91 -12.30 -28.98
C GLY A 19 -19.01 -10.86 -28.45
N LYS A 20 -19.58 -10.68 -27.25
CA LYS A 20 -19.67 -9.37 -26.58
C LYS A 20 -18.29 -8.81 -26.22
N ILE A 21 -17.41 -9.62 -25.65
CA ILE A 21 -16.05 -9.21 -25.32
C ILE A 21 -15.30 -8.80 -26.60
N ASN A 22 -15.34 -9.60 -27.64
CA ASN A 22 -14.69 -9.27 -28.92
C ASN A 22 -15.21 -7.96 -29.52
N LYS A 23 -16.52 -7.72 -29.44
CA LYS A 23 -17.13 -6.48 -29.90
C LYS A 23 -16.62 -5.28 -29.10
N LEU A 24 -16.59 -5.37 -27.77
CA LEU A 24 -16.10 -4.29 -26.90
C LEU A 24 -14.62 -3.98 -27.18
N ILE A 25 -13.80 -5.01 -27.40
CA ILE A 25 -12.39 -4.82 -27.75
C ILE A 25 -12.27 -4.14 -29.12
N ALA A 26 -13.05 -4.55 -30.13
CA ALA A 26 -13.00 -3.95 -31.46
C ALA A 26 -13.47 -2.47 -31.47
N GLU A 27 -14.33 -2.10 -30.53
CA GLU A 27 -14.83 -0.72 -30.34
C GLU A 27 -13.94 0.13 -29.43
N SER A 28 -12.95 -0.48 -28.75
CA SER A 28 -12.00 0.21 -27.89
C SER A 28 -10.86 0.85 -28.68
N ASP A 29 -10.06 1.69 -27.99
CA ASP A 29 -8.82 2.24 -28.57
C ASP A 29 -7.84 1.12 -28.90
N GLN A 30 -7.53 0.95 -30.19
CA GLN A 30 -6.63 -0.06 -30.71
C GLN A 30 -5.15 0.28 -30.49
N SER A 31 -4.82 1.45 -29.95
CA SER A 31 -3.45 1.85 -29.63
C SER A 31 -2.88 1.14 -28.39
N VAL A 32 -3.74 0.49 -27.59
CA VAL A 32 -3.34 -0.20 -26.38
C VAL A 32 -3.12 -1.70 -26.57
N SER A 33 -2.21 -2.28 -25.80
CA SER A 33 -2.04 -3.73 -25.73
C SER A 33 -2.98 -4.32 -24.68
N ILE A 34 -3.77 -5.31 -25.09
CA ILE A 34 -4.76 -5.96 -24.22
C ILE A 34 -4.41 -7.44 -24.07
N GLY A 35 -4.40 -7.94 -22.84
CA GLY A 35 -4.36 -9.37 -22.51
C GLY A 35 -5.54 -9.71 -21.61
N ILE A 36 -6.27 -10.79 -21.92
CA ILE A 36 -7.42 -11.23 -21.15
C ILE A 36 -7.39 -12.75 -21.01
N LYS A 37 -7.58 -13.25 -19.79
CA LYS A 37 -7.86 -14.66 -19.51
C LYS A 37 -8.99 -14.77 -18.51
N VAL A 38 -10.03 -15.48 -18.88
CA VAL A 38 -11.19 -15.76 -18.01
C VAL A 38 -11.29 -17.24 -17.81
N ILE A 39 -11.22 -17.68 -16.57
CA ILE A 39 -11.34 -19.08 -16.15
C ILE A 39 -12.53 -19.27 -15.23
N SER A 40 -13.19 -20.42 -15.33
CA SER A 40 -14.16 -20.88 -14.36
C SER A 40 -13.40 -21.35 -13.10
N VAL A 41 -13.76 -20.81 -11.93
CA VAL A 41 -13.14 -21.20 -10.65
C VAL A 41 -13.59 -22.60 -10.20
N GLU A 42 -14.73 -23.08 -10.71
CA GLU A 42 -15.29 -24.38 -10.34
C GLU A 42 -14.56 -25.56 -10.99
N ASP A 43 -14.12 -25.40 -12.24
CA ASP A 43 -13.59 -26.49 -13.08
C ASP A 43 -12.31 -26.13 -13.84
N ASP A 44 -11.66 -25.00 -13.51
CA ASP A 44 -10.45 -24.46 -14.14
C ASP A 44 -10.54 -24.29 -15.66
N ARG A 45 -11.75 -24.32 -16.23
CA ARG A 45 -11.96 -24.23 -17.66
C ARG A 45 -11.78 -22.80 -18.15
N THR A 46 -10.95 -22.62 -19.18
CA THR A 46 -10.80 -21.34 -19.86
C THR A 46 -12.06 -20.98 -20.65
N LEU A 47 -12.71 -19.90 -20.24
CA LEU A 47 -13.94 -19.38 -20.86
C LEU A 47 -13.63 -18.40 -21.98
N TYR A 48 -12.60 -17.58 -21.82
CA TYR A 48 -12.12 -16.61 -22.81
C TYR A 48 -10.62 -16.41 -22.68
N GLU A 49 -9.98 -16.17 -23.82
CA GLU A 49 -8.54 -15.95 -23.89
C GLU A 49 -8.18 -15.04 -25.05
N LEU A 50 -7.38 -14.02 -24.77
CA LEU A 50 -6.78 -13.12 -25.75
C LEU A 50 -5.40 -12.71 -25.22
N ASN A 51 -4.34 -12.97 -25.99
CA ASN A 51 -2.96 -12.62 -25.61
C ASN A 51 -2.57 -13.07 -24.19
N SER A 52 -3.11 -14.16 -23.69
CA SER A 52 -2.98 -14.62 -22.29
C SER A 52 -1.53 -14.98 -21.91
N ASN A 53 -0.67 -15.28 -22.90
CA ASN A 53 0.73 -15.61 -22.70
C ASN A 53 1.67 -14.40 -22.95
N LYS A 54 1.11 -13.23 -23.29
CA LYS A 54 1.90 -12.02 -23.49
C LYS A 54 2.31 -11.43 -22.14
N LEU A 55 3.57 -11.04 -22.03
CA LEU A 55 4.05 -10.36 -20.83
C LEU A 55 3.60 -8.90 -20.84
N PHE A 56 3.11 -8.46 -19.69
CA PHE A 56 2.69 -7.09 -19.43
C PHE A 56 3.40 -6.57 -18.18
N MET A 57 3.56 -5.25 -18.09
CA MET A 57 3.97 -4.60 -16.86
C MET A 57 2.84 -4.77 -15.82
N PRO A 58 3.08 -5.45 -14.70
CA PRO A 58 2.01 -5.76 -13.74
C PRO A 58 1.52 -4.51 -12.98
N ALA A 59 2.36 -3.50 -12.82
CA ALA A 59 2.09 -2.34 -11.98
C ALA A 59 1.52 -2.78 -10.61
N SER A 60 0.46 -2.13 -10.11
CA SER A 60 -0.17 -2.47 -8.82
C SER A 60 -0.79 -3.87 -8.76
N ASN A 61 -0.97 -4.57 -9.87
CA ASN A 61 -1.40 -5.98 -9.83
C ASN A 61 -0.39 -6.87 -9.09
N ASN A 62 0.88 -6.43 -9.02
CA ASN A 62 1.91 -7.12 -8.24
C ASN A 62 1.54 -7.23 -6.74
N LYS A 63 0.73 -6.32 -6.21
CA LYS A 63 0.23 -6.37 -4.84
C LYS A 63 -0.56 -7.64 -4.52
N LEU A 64 -1.20 -8.26 -5.53
CA LEU A 64 -1.91 -9.53 -5.35
C LEU A 64 -0.97 -10.65 -4.91
N TYR A 65 0.23 -10.70 -5.49
CA TYR A 65 1.26 -11.68 -5.10
C TYR A 65 1.80 -11.39 -3.71
N THR A 66 2.04 -10.11 -3.39
CA THR A 66 2.50 -9.69 -2.06
C THR A 66 1.46 -10.05 -0.99
N CYS A 67 0.18 -9.75 -1.23
CA CYS A 67 -0.91 -10.10 -0.31
C CYS A 67 -1.05 -11.61 -0.14
N ALA A 68 -0.95 -12.38 -1.23
CA ALA A 68 -1.02 -13.83 -1.17
C ALA A 68 0.16 -14.42 -0.35
N ALA A 69 1.37 -13.91 -0.56
CA ALA A 69 2.55 -14.30 0.21
C ALA A 69 2.40 -13.94 1.70
N ALA A 70 1.94 -12.72 1.99
CA ALA A 70 1.70 -12.29 3.37
C ALA A 70 0.69 -13.19 4.07
N LEU A 71 -0.45 -13.49 3.45
CA LEU A 71 -1.44 -14.41 4.00
C LEU A 71 -0.91 -15.82 4.20
N HIS A 72 -0.05 -16.29 3.28
CA HIS A 72 0.54 -17.63 3.37
C HIS A 72 1.58 -17.75 4.49
N TYR A 73 2.47 -16.77 4.63
CA TYR A 73 3.60 -16.84 5.57
C TYR A 73 3.29 -16.26 6.94
N LEU A 74 2.50 -15.19 7.02
CA LEU A 74 2.17 -14.51 8.27
C LEU A 74 0.83 -14.98 8.84
N GLY A 75 -0.07 -15.46 7.99
CA GLY A 75 -1.43 -15.83 8.38
C GLY A 75 -2.36 -14.61 8.44
N ARG A 76 -3.66 -14.91 8.48
CA ARG A 76 -4.72 -13.88 8.49
C ARG A 76 -4.83 -13.09 9.80
N ASP A 77 -4.28 -13.61 10.88
CA ASP A 77 -4.39 -13.04 12.22
C ASP A 77 -3.08 -12.34 12.64
N HIS A 78 -2.18 -12.10 11.68
CA HIS A 78 -0.94 -11.37 11.92
C HIS A 78 -1.22 -9.93 12.35
N ILE A 79 -0.51 -9.47 13.38
CA ILE A 79 -0.61 -8.12 13.92
C ILE A 79 0.80 -7.51 13.94
N PHE A 80 0.95 -6.35 13.30
CA PHE A 80 2.14 -5.53 13.47
C PHE A 80 2.17 -4.93 14.87
N LYS A 81 3.35 -4.85 15.48
CA LYS A 81 3.50 -4.38 16.87
C LYS A 81 4.60 -3.35 16.97
N THR A 82 4.23 -2.09 17.14
CA THR A 82 5.15 -1.05 17.61
C THR A 82 5.13 -1.05 19.13
N THR A 83 6.32 -1.11 19.77
CA THR A 83 6.44 -1.37 21.20
C THR A 83 7.35 -0.34 21.86
N ILE A 84 6.98 0.15 23.04
CA ILE A 84 7.89 0.90 23.92
C ILE A 84 8.42 -0.04 24.99
N LEU A 85 9.74 -0.09 25.10
CA LEU A 85 10.47 -0.80 26.15
C LEU A 85 11.10 0.22 27.09
N LYS A 86 11.05 -0.05 28.41
CA LYS A 86 11.71 0.76 29.43
C LYS A 86 12.94 0.03 29.97
N SER A 87 14.05 0.76 30.06
CA SER A 87 15.28 0.31 30.70
C SER A 87 15.81 1.44 31.60
N ASN A 88 15.69 1.27 32.90
CA ASN A 88 15.91 2.36 33.87
C ASN A 88 15.06 3.60 33.53
N ASN A 89 15.70 4.75 33.26
CA ASN A 89 15.05 5.99 32.82
C ASN A 89 15.17 6.22 31.31
N ASP A 90 15.54 5.21 30.55
CA ASP A 90 15.55 5.27 29.08
C ASP A 90 14.38 4.51 28.50
N LEU A 91 13.91 4.96 27.35
CA LEU A 91 12.90 4.29 26.55
C LEU A 91 13.47 3.85 25.21
N VAL A 92 12.96 2.73 24.70
CA VAL A 92 13.22 2.27 23.34
C VAL A 92 11.90 2.12 22.61
N LEU A 93 11.68 2.94 21.59
CA LEU A 93 10.57 2.77 20.65
C LEU A 93 11.02 1.81 19.55
N LYS A 94 10.51 0.59 19.61
CA LYS A 94 10.82 -0.47 18.65
C LYS A 94 9.74 -0.57 17.59
N GLY A 95 10.14 -0.36 16.33
CA GLY A 95 9.26 -0.47 15.17
C GLY A 95 8.89 -1.91 14.84
N GLY A 96 7.63 -2.10 14.47
CA GLY A 96 7.05 -3.37 14.07
C GLY A 96 6.93 -3.57 12.57
N GLY A 97 7.39 -2.62 11.75
CA GLY A 97 7.22 -2.66 10.30
C GLY A 97 5.76 -2.43 9.86
N ASP A 98 4.96 -1.76 10.70
CA ASP A 98 3.60 -1.38 10.39
C ASP A 98 3.57 -0.23 9.39
N PRO A 99 3.09 -0.42 8.16
CA PRO A 99 3.03 0.64 7.16
C PRO A 99 1.93 1.67 7.44
N ASP A 100 0.89 1.28 8.22
CA ASP A 100 -0.28 2.12 8.51
C ASP A 100 -0.21 2.78 9.89
N PHE A 101 0.96 2.77 10.55
CA PHE A 101 1.12 3.36 11.87
C PHE A 101 0.95 4.88 11.82
N SER A 102 -0.16 5.37 12.38
CA SER A 102 -0.57 6.76 12.27
C SER A 102 0.01 7.66 13.37
N ILE A 103 -0.07 8.97 13.16
CA ILE A 103 0.27 9.99 14.16
C ILE A 103 -0.61 9.83 15.42
N GLU A 104 -1.90 9.52 15.25
CA GLU A 104 -2.84 9.33 16.37
C GLU A 104 -2.48 8.11 17.20
N GLN A 105 -2.04 7.03 16.56
CA GLN A 105 -1.56 5.83 17.25
C GLN A 105 -0.27 6.11 18.01
N LEU A 106 0.66 6.88 17.42
CA LEU A 106 1.89 7.31 18.10
C LEU A 106 1.57 8.22 19.30
N ASP A 107 0.68 9.19 19.14
CA ASP A 107 0.24 10.06 20.24
C ASP A 107 -0.42 9.26 21.37
N SER A 108 -1.30 8.32 21.03
CA SER A 108 -1.92 7.42 22.00
C SER A 108 -0.89 6.59 22.75
N LEU A 109 0.10 6.05 22.05
CA LEU A 109 1.20 5.28 22.65
C LEU A 109 2.04 6.17 23.60
N ALA A 110 2.34 7.40 23.18
CA ALA A 110 3.08 8.36 24.01
C ALA A 110 2.32 8.74 25.28
N ARG A 111 1.01 9.02 25.18
CA ARG A 111 0.16 9.34 26.33
C ARG A 111 0.10 8.19 27.33
N THR A 112 -0.16 6.98 26.86
CA THR A 112 -0.20 5.79 27.71
C THR A 112 1.16 5.55 28.39
N THR A 113 2.26 5.82 27.69
CA THR A 113 3.60 5.71 28.26
C THR A 113 3.82 6.77 29.37
N ALA A 114 3.38 8.00 29.15
CA ALA A 114 3.50 9.08 30.12
C ALA A 114 2.71 8.85 31.41
N GLU A 115 1.67 8.03 31.39
CA GLU A 115 0.92 7.66 32.59
C GLU A 115 1.71 6.74 33.54
N ILE A 116 2.71 6.02 33.01
CA ILE A 116 3.48 5.00 33.76
C ILE A 116 4.98 5.32 33.87
N VAL A 117 5.44 6.38 33.21
CA VAL A 117 6.86 6.81 33.20
C VAL A 117 6.91 8.30 33.47
N GLU A 118 7.46 8.70 34.63
CA GLU A 118 7.54 10.10 35.03
C GLU A 118 8.72 10.83 34.36
N ASP A 119 9.92 10.19 34.40
CA ASP A 119 11.14 10.78 33.88
C ASP A 119 11.77 9.91 32.79
N VAL A 120 12.12 10.55 31.69
CA VAL A 120 12.81 9.92 30.55
C VAL A 120 14.11 10.68 30.25
N ASN A 121 15.24 9.99 30.33
CA ASN A 121 16.53 10.57 29.96
C ASN A 121 16.73 10.54 28.44
N THR A 122 16.52 9.37 27.83
CA THR A 122 16.78 9.15 26.42
C THR A 122 15.66 8.31 25.81
N LEU A 123 15.22 8.69 24.62
CA LEU A 123 14.39 7.86 23.74
C LEU A 123 15.25 7.32 22.61
N TYR A 124 15.45 6.01 22.59
CA TYR A 124 16.08 5.32 21.47
C TYR A 124 15.02 4.88 20.45
N LEU A 125 15.35 5.03 19.17
CA LEU A 125 14.53 4.57 18.07
C LEU A 125 15.15 3.29 17.50
N ASP A 126 14.45 2.17 17.63
CA ASP A 126 14.91 0.86 17.13
C ASP A 126 14.15 0.47 15.86
N ALA A 127 14.80 0.62 14.73
CA ALA A 127 14.32 0.21 13.41
C ALA A 127 14.98 -1.08 12.89
N THR A 128 15.64 -1.86 13.77
CA THR A 128 16.46 -3.02 13.37
C THR A 128 15.66 -4.24 12.92
N LEU A 129 14.33 -4.21 12.95
CA LEU A 129 13.49 -5.28 12.40
C LEU A 129 13.70 -5.45 10.88
N LEU A 130 13.93 -4.36 10.17
CA LEU A 130 14.29 -4.35 8.76
C LEU A 130 15.75 -3.92 8.61
N ASP A 131 16.34 -4.24 7.46
CA ASP A 131 17.68 -3.77 7.12
C ASP A 131 17.73 -2.26 6.84
N SER A 132 18.90 -1.73 6.52
CA SER A 132 19.07 -0.30 6.22
C SER A 132 18.72 0.08 4.78
N MET A 133 18.17 -0.85 3.99
CA MET A 133 17.81 -0.59 2.61
C MET A 133 16.42 0.06 2.54
N GLN A 134 16.41 1.38 2.41
CA GLN A 134 15.18 2.17 2.41
C GLN A 134 14.44 2.14 1.07
N TYR A 135 15.10 1.79 -0.02
CA TYR A 135 14.54 1.78 -1.37
C TYR A 135 14.82 0.46 -2.05
N GLY A 136 13.82 -0.10 -2.70
CA GLY A 136 13.95 -1.33 -3.46
C GLY A 136 14.78 -1.15 -4.74
N ASN A 137 15.40 -2.24 -5.20
CA ASN A 137 16.10 -2.23 -6.48
C ASN A 137 15.14 -1.86 -7.63
N GLY A 138 15.55 -0.92 -8.47
CA GLY A 138 14.76 -0.45 -9.60
C GLY A 138 13.83 0.73 -9.30
N TRP A 139 13.82 1.24 -8.08
CA TRP A 139 13.15 2.50 -7.78
C TRP A 139 13.91 3.66 -8.41
N MET A 140 13.19 4.57 -9.04
CA MET A 140 13.82 5.67 -9.77
C MET A 140 14.06 6.87 -8.83
N TRP A 141 15.16 7.56 -9.07
CA TRP A 141 15.60 8.69 -8.23
C TRP A 141 14.63 9.88 -8.25
N ASP A 142 13.82 10.00 -9.30
CA ASP A 142 12.86 11.08 -9.52
C ASP A 142 11.45 10.76 -8.96
N GLU A 143 11.26 9.59 -8.33
CA GLU A 143 10.00 9.20 -7.71
C GLU A 143 9.87 9.66 -6.24
N GLY A 144 10.93 10.18 -5.64
CA GLY A 144 11.00 10.48 -4.20
C GLY A 144 9.98 11.50 -3.67
N SER A 145 9.31 12.27 -4.53
CA SER A 145 8.23 13.18 -4.13
C SER A 145 6.84 12.54 -4.14
N TRP A 146 6.73 11.28 -4.58
CA TRP A 146 5.46 10.57 -4.61
C TRP A 146 5.26 9.74 -3.36
N TRP A 147 4.09 9.82 -2.75
CA TRP A 147 3.75 9.09 -1.52
C TRP A 147 3.99 7.57 -1.62
N TYR A 148 3.78 6.97 -2.78
CA TYR A 148 4.01 5.53 -3.01
C TYR A 148 5.50 5.14 -3.11
N ALA A 149 6.39 6.11 -3.17
CA ALA A 149 7.84 5.91 -3.19
C ALA A 149 8.51 6.35 -1.89
N ALA A 150 7.74 6.47 -0.80
CA ALA A 150 8.27 6.78 0.52
C ALA A 150 9.29 5.71 0.98
N PRO A 151 10.33 6.11 1.75
CA PRO A 151 11.32 5.18 2.26
C PRO A 151 10.70 4.07 3.11
N ILE A 152 11.23 2.85 3.00
CA ILE A 152 10.80 1.70 3.79
C ILE A 152 11.59 1.65 5.09
N GLY A 153 10.91 1.47 6.22
CA GLY A 153 11.54 1.33 7.52
C GLY A 153 10.67 0.57 8.51
N ALA A 154 11.30 -0.01 9.52
CA ALA A 154 10.58 -0.67 10.59
C ALA A 154 9.83 0.32 11.50
N LEU A 155 10.30 1.55 11.59
CA LEU A 155 9.62 2.69 12.18
C LEU A 155 9.16 3.61 11.06
N SER A 156 7.89 3.54 10.72
CA SER A 156 7.23 4.41 9.77
C SER A 156 6.03 5.04 10.46
N VAL A 157 5.82 6.33 10.23
CA VAL A 157 4.66 7.04 10.74
C VAL A 157 4.13 7.97 9.64
N ASN A 158 2.82 8.07 9.48
CA ASN A 158 2.20 8.86 8.42
C ASN A 158 2.77 8.52 7.03
N ASP A 159 2.84 7.22 6.70
CA ASP A 159 3.41 6.68 5.45
C ASP A 159 4.86 7.15 5.15
N ASN A 160 5.63 7.59 6.16
CA ASN A 160 6.90 8.29 6.00
C ASN A 160 6.82 9.53 5.08
N CYS A 161 5.67 10.17 5.07
CA CYS A 161 5.37 11.33 4.24
C CYS A 161 5.12 12.58 5.07
N ILE A 162 5.36 13.72 4.45
CA ILE A 162 4.95 15.03 4.94
C ILE A 162 3.99 15.63 3.90
N ASP A 163 2.75 15.87 4.32
CA ASP A 163 1.72 16.42 3.47
C ASP A 163 1.84 17.94 3.40
N PHE A 164 1.89 18.49 2.20
CA PHE A 164 1.91 19.93 1.98
C PHE A 164 0.55 20.44 1.50
N HIS A 165 -0.02 21.39 2.22
CA HIS A 165 -1.23 22.08 1.86
C HIS A 165 -0.90 23.46 1.30
N VAL A 166 -1.04 23.63 -0.01
CA VAL A 166 -0.74 24.87 -0.69
C VAL A 166 -2.02 25.63 -1.00
N LYS A 167 -2.12 26.87 -0.52
CA LYS A 167 -3.23 27.79 -0.76
C LYS A 167 -2.73 29.03 -1.51
N PRO A 168 -3.54 29.64 -2.40
CA PRO A 168 -3.16 30.86 -3.05
C PRO A 168 -2.98 32.00 -2.04
N GLY A 169 -1.91 32.77 -2.17
CA GLY A 169 -1.72 34.05 -1.48
C GLY A 169 -2.51 35.18 -2.17
N LYS A 170 -2.38 36.40 -1.64
CA LYS A 170 -2.89 37.60 -2.33
C LYS A 170 -2.12 37.83 -3.63
N LEU A 171 -2.75 38.48 -4.59
CA LEU A 171 -2.11 38.80 -5.86
C LEU A 171 -0.74 39.51 -5.66
N GLY A 172 0.32 38.94 -6.24
CA GLY A 172 1.71 39.42 -6.05
C GLY A 172 2.39 38.99 -4.76
N GLN A 173 1.75 38.12 -3.96
CA GLN A 173 2.35 37.54 -2.76
C GLN A 173 2.60 36.02 -2.97
N PRO A 174 3.56 35.43 -2.24
CA PRO A 174 3.79 34.00 -2.27
C PRO A 174 2.55 33.19 -1.87
N ALA A 175 2.51 31.93 -2.28
CA ALA A 175 1.53 30.97 -1.79
C ALA A 175 1.67 30.76 -0.27
N ILE A 176 0.56 30.45 0.39
CA ILE A 176 0.55 30.02 1.79
C ILE A 176 0.76 28.52 1.80
N ILE A 177 1.81 28.08 2.44
CA ILE A 177 2.16 26.65 2.54
C ILE A 177 2.00 26.23 4.01
N ASP A 178 1.25 25.18 4.22
CA ASP A 178 1.12 24.49 5.48
C ASP A 178 1.52 23.02 5.30
N HIS A 179 1.95 22.33 6.37
CA HIS A 179 2.36 20.95 6.28
C HIS A 179 1.91 20.14 7.50
N PHE A 180 1.78 18.82 7.31
CA PHE A 180 1.46 17.87 8.35
C PHE A 180 2.28 16.57 8.15
N PRO A 181 2.81 15.95 9.23
CA PRO A 181 2.85 16.47 10.60
C PRO A 181 3.68 17.75 10.73
N LYS A 182 3.45 18.54 11.79
CA LYS A 182 4.27 19.70 12.09
C LYS A 182 5.67 19.24 12.50
N THR A 183 6.68 19.76 11.84
CA THR A 183 8.09 19.40 12.07
C THR A 183 9.00 20.55 11.74
N GLU A 184 10.14 20.61 12.44
CA GLU A 184 11.24 21.54 12.13
C GLU A 184 12.25 20.92 11.14
N TYR A 185 12.03 19.69 10.71
CA TYR A 185 12.91 18.96 9.78
C TYR A 185 12.92 19.58 8.39
N ILE A 186 11.86 20.30 8.02
CA ILE A 186 11.72 21.03 6.76
C ILE A 186 11.51 22.53 7.04
N SER A 187 12.13 23.38 6.22
CA SER A 187 12.04 24.84 6.29
C SER A 187 11.77 25.46 4.92
#